data_bfb015d0d3838b697d59337f307e9641
#
_entry.id   bfb015d0d3838b697d59337f307e9641
#
_cell.length_a   1.000
_cell.length_b   1.000
_cell.length_c   1.000
_cell.angle_alpha   90.00
_cell.angle_beta   90.00
_cell.angle_gamma   90.00
#
_symmetry.space_group_name_H-M   'P 1'
#
loop_
_entity.id
_entity.type
_entity.pdbx_description
1 polymer ?
#
loop_
_entity_poly.entity_id
_entity_poly.type
_entity_poly.pdbx_seq_one_letter_code
_entity_poly.pdbx_strand_id
1 'polypeptide(L)'
;MNKKIVKKLCAIGLISSIVLSGCGKAGITGGNREESAGGTDKVVSLKVWTEKDGLGVMNKMIDSFKEQYKDEAEFDIMVEIQADSQVRDVMLTDVHNGADVFSFPDDQIISLTAGGVLTEVPNADEIAAANVKESVEAATLNDTLYGYPMTADNGYFMYYNKDYFSEDDVKSLDKMLSIAAANNKKVAMEFDSGWY
;
A
#
# COMPACT_ATOMS: atom_id res chain seq x y z
N MET A 1 -17.59 12.89 -10.90
CA MET A 1 -16.31 12.74 -11.60
C MET A 1 -16.57 12.75 -13.10
N ASN A 2 -15.92 13.59 -13.87
CA ASN A 2 -16.35 13.98 -15.22
C ASN A 2 -15.80 12.98 -16.26
N LYS A 3 -16.66 12.21 -16.93
CA LYS A 3 -16.34 11.18 -17.95
C LYS A 3 -15.43 11.64 -19.11
N LYS A 4 -15.07 12.91 -19.17
CA LYS A 4 -14.24 13.49 -20.25
C LYS A 4 -12.72 13.46 -19.94
N ILE A 5 -12.32 13.20 -18.69
CA ILE A 5 -10.90 13.22 -18.29
C ILE A 5 -10.23 11.85 -18.55
N VAL A 6 -10.97 10.76 -18.41
CA VAL A 6 -10.43 9.39 -18.58
C VAL A 6 -10.03 9.08 -20.04
N LYS A 7 -10.64 9.73 -21.04
CA LYS A 7 -10.35 9.46 -22.47
C LYS A 7 -9.04 10.04 -23.00
N LYS A 8 -8.30 10.84 -22.22
CA LYS A 8 -7.06 11.48 -22.68
C LYS A 8 -5.75 10.78 -22.25
N LEU A 9 -5.82 9.78 -21.36
CA LEU A 9 -4.61 9.10 -20.87
C LEU A 9 -4.21 7.82 -21.62
N CYS A 10 -5.00 7.35 -22.58
CA CYS A 10 -4.69 6.12 -23.34
C CYS A 10 -3.97 6.31 -24.68
N ALA A 11 -3.40 7.47 -24.96
CA ALA A 11 -2.92 7.79 -26.32
C ALA A 11 -1.42 8.10 -26.44
N ILE A 12 -0.54 7.62 -25.57
CA ILE A 12 0.93 7.78 -25.82
C ILE A 12 1.63 6.48 -25.39
N GLY A 13 2.02 5.67 -26.37
CA GLY A 13 2.85 4.49 -26.09
C GLY A 13 2.95 3.46 -27.22
N LEU A 14 3.09 3.90 -28.46
CA LEU A 14 3.49 3.02 -29.55
C LEU A 14 4.61 3.71 -30.32
N ILE A 15 5.81 3.17 -30.27
CA ILE A 15 6.82 3.04 -31.34
C ILE A 15 8.14 2.63 -30.70
N SER A 16 8.55 1.36 -30.86
CA SER A 16 9.86 1.03 -31.46
C SER A 16 9.99 -0.47 -31.64
N SER A 17 9.78 -0.91 -32.86
CA SER A 17 10.14 -2.24 -33.37
C SER A 17 11.64 -2.25 -33.67
N ILE A 18 12.40 -3.12 -33.01
CA ILE A 18 13.73 -3.54 -33.49
C ILE A 18 13.63 -5.01 -33.86
N VAL A 19 13.73 -5.27 -35.16
CA VAL A 19 13.84 -6.56 -35.77
C VAL A 19 15.30 -7.04 -35.64
N LEU A 20 15.56 -8.15 -34.96
CA LEU A 20 16.78 -8.92 -35.13
C LEU A 20 16.42 -10.33 -35.58
N SER A 21 16.68 -10.58 -36.83
CA SER A 21 16.64 -11.89 -37.46
C SER A 21 17.77 -12.77 -36.96
N GLY A 22 17.42 -13.93 -36.44
CA GLY A 22 18.36 -15.03 -36.12
C GLY A 22 17.74 -16.35 -36.51
N CYS A 23 18.24 -16.97 -37.57
CA CYS A 23 17.85 -18.30 -38.05
C CYS A 23 18.20 -19.39 -37.06
N GLY A 24 17.25 -20.28 -36.77
CA GLY A 24 17.44 -21.55 -36.08
C GLY A 24 16.24 -22.45 -36.30
N LYS A 25 16.41 -23.46 -37.16
CA LYS A 25 15.40 -24.37 -37.69
C LYS A 25 15.16 -25.52 -36.71
N ALA A 26 13.97 -25.65 -36.10
CA ALA A 26 13.41 -26.95 -35.70
C ALA A 26 11.89 -26.81 -35.63
N GLY A 27 11.18 -27.61 -36.42
CA GLY A 27 9.75 -27.55 -36.56
C GLY A 27 9.01 -28.23 -35.41
N ILE A 28 7.87 -27.67 -35.08
CA ILE A 28 6.71 -28.37 -34.49
C ILE A 28 5.45 -27.67 -34.99
N THR A 29 4.54 -28.48 -35.45
CA THR A 29 3.20 -28.33 -36.00
C THR A 29 2.35 -27.17 -35.48
N GLY A 30 1.61 -26.60 -36.45
CA GLY A 30 0.72 -25.47 -36.32
C GLY A 30 -0.47 -25.66 -35.38
N GLY A 31 -0.81 -24.56 -34.76
CA GLY A 31 -2.10 -24.23 -34.26
C GLY A 31 -2.38 -22.81 -34.72
N ASN A 32 -3.30 -22.65 -35.65
CA ASN A 32 -3.85 -21.39 -36.08
C ASN A 32 -4.49 -20.71 -34.84
N ARG A 33 -3.91 -19.59 -34.41
CA ARG A 33 -4.58 -18.65 -33.53
C ARG A 33 -5.24 -17.62 -34.43
N GLU A 34 -6.53 -17.78 -34.65
CA GLU A 34 -7.35 -16.74 -35.22
C GLU A 34 -7.34 -15.54 -34.27
N GLU A 35 -6.90 -14.38 -34.78
CA GLU A 35 -7.13 -13.09 -34.13
C GLU A 35 -8.65 -12.83 -34.16
N SER A 36 -9.31 -13.09 -33.03
CA SER A 36 -10.70 -12.67 -32.82
C SER A 36 -10.67 -11.19 -32.42
N ALA A 37 -11.09 -10.35 -33.33
CA ALA A 37 -11.36 -8.95 -33.09
C ALA A 37 -12.68 -8.79 -32.31
N GLY A 38 -12.62 -8.19 -31.11
CA GLY A 38 -13.80 -7.61 -30.45
C GLY A 38 -14.35 -8.38 -29.26
N GLY A 39 -13.68 -8.27 -28.12
CA GLY A 39 -14.19 -8.65 -26.80
C GLY A 39 -13.13 -8.33 -25.77
N THR A 40 -13.52 -7.89 -24.60
CA THR A 40 -12.64 -7.62 -23.45
C THR A 40 -12.20 -8.95 -22.82
N ASP A 41 -11.48 -9.79 -23.58
CA ASP A 41 -10.99 -11.09 -23.09
C ASP A 41 -9.68 -10.96 -22.27
N LYS A 42 -9.42 -9.79 -21.72
CA LYS A 42 -8.26 -9.58 -20.85
C LYS A 42 -8.64 -9.92 -19.42
N VAL A 43 -8.23 -11.09 -18.96
CA VAL A 43 -8.29 -11.44 -17.53
C VAL A 43 -7.05 -10.86 -16.83
N VAL A 44 -7.28 -10.09 -15.77
CA VAL A 44 -6.24 -9.54 -14.90
C VAL A 44 -6.32 -10.26 -13.56
N SER A 45 -5.30 -11.05 -13.25
CA SER A 45 -5.20 -11.75 -11.96
C SER A 45 -4.35 -10.93 -11.01
N LEU A 46 -4.86 -10.69 -9.80
CA LEU A 46 -4.18 -9.94 -8.74
C LEU A 46 -4.28 -10.71 -7.42
N LYS A 47 -3.21 -10.62 -6.62
CA LYS A 47 -3.20 -11.04 -5.23
C LYS A 47 -3.19 -9.82 -4.34
N VAL A 48 -4.10 -9.78 -3.37
CA VAL A 48 -4.24 -8.68 -2.40
C VAL A 48 -4.06 -9.23 -0.99
N TRP A 49 -3.21 -8.61 -0.19
CA TRP A 49 -3.09 -8.90 1.24
C TRP A 49 -3.82 -7.85 2.07
N THR A 50 -4.48 -8.32 3.11
CA THR A 50 -5.17 -7.47 4.09
C THR A 50 -5.11 -8.08 5.48
N GLU A 51 -5.20 -7.24 6.51
CA GLU A 51 -5.39 -7.69 7.89
C GLU A 51 -6.70 -8.47 8.04
N LYS A 52 -6.72 -9.38 9.02
CA LYS A 52 -7.89 -10.23 9.28
C LYS A 52 -9.18 -9.43 9.49
N ASP A 53 -9.07 -8.34 10.25
CA ASP A 53 -10.22 -7.50 10.58
C ASP A 53 -10.65 -6.60 9.41
N GLY A 54 -9.74 -6.36 8.44
CA GLY A 54 -9.99 -5.63 7.20
C GLY A 54 -10.67 -6.44 6.11
N LEU A 55 -10.69 -7.76 6.20
CA LEU A 55 -11.16 -8.65 5.12
C LEU A 55 -12.57 -8.31 4.61
N GLY A 56 -13.50 -8.00 5.52
CA GLY A 56 -14.88 -7.67 5.13
C GLY A 56 -15.02 -6.35 4.37
N VAL A 57 -14.16 -5.37 4.66
CA VAL A 57 -14.11 -4.09 3.94
C VAL A 57 -13.41 -4.28 2.61
N MET A 58 -12.27 -4.98 2.60
CA MET A 58 -11.51 -5.26 1.38
C MET A 58 -12.36 -5.96 0.32
N ASN A 59 -13.12 -7.00 0.68
CA ASN A 59 -14.00 -7.69 -0.27
C ASN A 59 -15.04 -6.73 -0.89
N LYS A 60 -15.66 -5.85 -0.10
CA LYS A 60 -16.61 -4.85 -0.62
C LYS A 60 -15.94 -3.85 -1.57
N MET A 61 -14.71 -3.43 -1.27
CA MET A 61 -13.94 -2.54 -2.15
C MET A 61 -13.62 -3.24 -3.48
N ILE A 62 -13.22 -4.51 -3.43
CA ILE A 62 -12.95 -5.32 -4.62
C ILE A 62 -14.21 -5.50 -5.47
N ASP A 63 -15.36 -5.80 -4.86
CA ASP A 63 -16.63 -5.92 -5.58
C ASP A 63 -16.97 -4.61 -6.30
N SER A 64 -16.80 -3.47 -5.62
CA SER A 64 -17.04 -2.15 -6.20
C SER A 64 -16.04 -1.84 -7.33
N PHE A 65 -14.79 -2.23 -7.17
CA PHE A 65 -13.75 -2.09 -8.19
C PHE A 65 -14.09 -2.91 -9.43
N LYS A 66 -14.42 -4.19 -9.27
CA LYS A 66 -14.82 -5.08 -10.37
C LYS A 66 -16.02 -4.54 -11.14
N GLU A 67 -17.04 -4.04 -10.44
CA GLU A 67 -18.21 -3.45 -11.08
C GLU A 67 -17.89 -2.14 -11.83
N GLN A 68 -17.00 -1.32 -11.26
CA GLN A 68 -16.59 -0.05 -11.88
C GLN A 68 -15.80 -0.24 -13.18
N TYR A 69 -14.98 -1.28 -13.25
CA TYR A 69 -14.03 -1.53 -14.34
C TYR A 69 -14.39 -2.75 -15.21
N LYS A 70 -15.59 -3.31 -15.05
CA LYS A 70 -16.05 -4.50 -15.78
C LYS A 70 -16.02 -4.40 -17.31
N ASP A 71 -16.09 -3.17 -17.84
CA ASP A 71 -16.02 -2.91 -19.28
C ASP A 71 -14.57 -2.82 -19.80
N GLU A 72 -13.57 -2.82 -18.90
CA GLU A 72 -12.15 -2.70 -19.25
C GLU A 72 -11.41 -4.03 -19.21
N ALA A 73 -11.73 -4.89 -18.24
CA ALA A 73 -11.18 -6.23 -18.09
C ALA A 73 -12.02 -7.10 -17.16
N GLU A 74 -11.85 -8.41 -17.23
CA GLU A 74 -12.26 -9.34 -16.18
C GLU A 74 -11.18 -9.39 -15.11
N PHE A 75 -11.53 -9.21 -13.83
CA PHE A 75 -10.59 -9.20 -12.72
C PHE A 75 -10.77 -10.45 -11.85
N ASP A 76 -9.74 -11.27 -11.79
CA ASP A 76 -9.60 -12.38 -10.85
C ASP A 76 -8.72 -11.92 -9.68
N ILE A 77 -9.36 -11.54 -8.55
CA ILE A 77 -8.66 -10.97 -7.40
C ILE A 77 -8.76 -11.93 -6.22
N MET A 78 -7.61 -12.46 -5.82
CA MET A 78 -7.47 -13.32 -4.64
C MET A 78 -7.06 -12.48 -3.44
N VAL A 79 -7.83 -12.60 -2.34
CA VAL A 79 -7.52 -11.93 -1.07
C VAL A 79 -6.97 -12.93 -0.08
N GLU A 80 -5.80 -12.65 0.48
CA GLU A 80 -5.17 -13.43 1.53
C GLU A 80 -5.00 -12.58 2.79
N ILE A 81 -5.04 -13.23 3.95
CA ILE A 81 -4.80 -12.58 5.23
C ILE A 81 -3.30 -12.56 5.49
N GLN A 82 -2.75 -11.37 5.65
CA GLN A 82 -1.37 -11.13 6.03
C GLN A 82 -1.32 -9.99 7.04
N ALA A 83 -0.61 -10.18 8.14
CA ALA A 83 -0.41 -9.13 9.14
C ALA A 83 0.50 -8.03 8.57
N ASP A 84 0.09 -6.78 8.64
CA ASP A 84 0.81 -5.63 8.10
C ASP A 84 2.23 -5.52 8.68
N SER A 85 2.40 -5.83 9.97
CA SER A 85 3.70 -5.87 10.64
C SER A 85 4.70 -6.88 10.06
N GLN A 86 4.22 -7.90 9.35
CA GLN A 86 5.04 -8.98 8.78
C GLN A 86 5.26 -8.82 7.27
N VAL A 87 4.57 -7.89 6.63
CA VAL A 87 4.60 -7.72 5.17
C VAL A 87 6.02 -7.52 4.66
N ARG A 88 6.80 -6.65 5.30
CA ARG A 88 8.20 -6.40 4.93
C ARG A 88 9.02 -7.69 4.88
N ASP A 89 8.96 -8.48 5.92
CA ASP A 89 9.81 -9.68 6.05
C ASP A 89 9.41 -10.75 5.03
N VAL A 90 8.11 -10.90 4.78
CA VAL A 90 7.60 -11.83 3.77
C VAL A 90 7.98 -11.38 2.36
N MET A 91 7.75 -10.10 2.02
CA MET A 91 8.04 -9.55 0.70
C MET A 91 9.54 -9.54 0.39
N LEU A 92 10.40 -9.21 1.36
CA LEU A 92 11.85 -9.22 1.17
C LEU A 92 12.44 -10.63 1.12
N THR A 93 11.72 -11.64 1.65
CA THR A 93 12.14 -13.04 1.55
C THR A 93 11.81 -13.63 0.18
N ASP A 94 10.63 -13.40 -0.35
CA ASP A 94 10.19 -13.91 -1.65
C ASP A 94 9.14 -13.00 -2.30
N VAL A 95 9.61 -11.98 -3.01
CA VAL A 95 8.74 -11.03 -3.72
C VAL A 95 7.88 -11.69 -4.81
N HIS A 96 8.34 -12.79 -5.41
CA HIS A 96 7.61 -13.47 -6.49
C HIS A 96 6.36 -14.18 -6.00
N ASN A 97 6.34 -14.61 -4.74
CA ASN A 97 5.17 -15.20 -4.09
C ASN A 97 4.40 -14.18 -3.24
N GLY A 98 4.84 -12.93 -3.22
CA GLY A 98 4.17 -11.83 -2.55
C GLY A 98 2.83 -11.43 -3.17
N ALA A 99 2.19 -10.41 -2.60
CA ALA A 99 0.98 -9.81 -3.15
C ALA A 99 1.30 -8.67 -4.12
N ASP A 100 0.43 -8.46 -5.10
CA ASP A 100 0.49 -7.32 -6.02
C ASP A 100 0.04 -6.02 -5.33
N VAL A 101 -0.86 -6.15 -4.34
CA VAL A 101 -1.38 -5.04 -3.54
C VAL A 101 -1.41 -5.45 -2.07
N PHE A 102 -0.85 -4.62 -1.20
CA PHE A 102 -0.79 -4.89 0.23
C PHE A 102 -0.76 -3.60 1.05
N SER A 103 -1.23 -3.66 2.29
CA SER A 103 -1.05 -2.61 3.29
C SER A 103 0.22 -2.84 4.10
N PHE A 104 0.86 -1.75 4.51
CA PHE A 104 2.05 -1.79 5.37
C PHE A 104 2.14 -0.52 6.21
N PRO A 105 2.72 -0.56 7.40
CA PRO A 105 3.00 0.63 8.21
C PRO A 105 4.19 1.43 7.64
N ASP A 106 4.16 2.73 7.85
CA ASP A 106 5.10 3.69 7.25
C ASP A 106 6.59 3.45 7.64
N ASP A 107 6.86 2.86 8.79
CA ASP A 107 8.23 2.48 9.22
C ASP A 107 8.88 1.44 8.30
N GLN A 108 8.11 0.75 7.47
CA GLN A 108 8.61 -0.26 6.52
C GLN A 108 8.97 0.33 5.15
N ILE A 109 8.58 1.57 4.83
CA ILE A 109 8.73 2.16 3.49
C ILE A 109 10.18 2.16 2.99
N ILE A 110 11.13 2.44 3.86
CA ILE A 110 12.56 2.51 3.51
C ILE A 110 13.07 1.15 3.03
N SER A 111 12.78 0.09 3.79
CA SER A 111 13.25 -1.26 3.47
C SER A 111 12.53 -1.87 2.27
N LEU A 112 11.23 -1.65 2.13
CA LEU A 112 10.45 -2.11 0.98
C LEU A 112 10.87 -1.41 -0.31
N THR A 113 11.13 -0.10 -0.26
CA THR A 113 11.65 0.67 -1.41
C THR A 113 13.06 0.22 -1.77
N ALA A 114 13.95 0.07 -0.79
CA ALA A 114 15.32 -0.39 -1.01
C ALA A 114 15.37 -1.82 -1.58
N GLY A 115 14.41 -2.67 -1.22
CA GLY A 115 14.23 -4.01 -1.77
C GLY A 115 13.60 -4.05 -3.18
N GLY A 116 13.20 -2.90 -3.74
CA GLY A 116 12.53 -2.81 -5.03
C GLY A 116 11.12 -3.41 -5.05
N VAL A 117 10.48 -3.47 -3.88
CA VAL A 117 9.13 -4.05 -3.70
C VAL A 117 8.04 -3.04 -4.05
N LEU A 118 8.28 -1.75 -3.76
CA LEU A 118 7.31 -0.69 -4.00
C LEU A 118 7.53 -0.03 -5.37
N THR A 119 6.43 0.32 -6.02
CA THR A 119 6.40 1.10 -7.26
C THR A 119 5.97 2.53 -6.96
N GLU A 120 6.53 3.50 -7.68
CA GLU A 120 6.12 4.89 -7.59
C GLU A 120 4.63 5.05 -7.93
N VAL A 121 3.93 5.89 -7.19
CA VAL A 121 2.52 6.21 -7.44
C VAL A 121 2.40 7.12 -8.66
N PRO A 122 1.77 6.69 -9.77
CA PRO A 122 1.81 7.42 -11.04
C PRO A 122 1.03 8.74 -11.02
N ASN A 123 0.08 8.92 -10.12
CA ASN A 123 -0.75 10.11 -9.96
C ASN A 123 -0.51 10.80 -8.61
N ALA A 124 0.76 10.90 -8.20
CA ALA A 124 1.18 11.38 -6.89
C ALA A 124 0.57 12.75 -6.51
N ASP A 125 0.53 13.72 -7.41
CA ASP A 125 -0.03 15.05 -7.15
C ASP A 125 -1.53 15.00 -6.84
N GLU A 126 -2.30 14.16 -7.54
CA GLU A 126 -3.73 13.97 -7.30
C GLU A 126 -3.97 13.30 -5.94
N ILE A 127 -3.18 12.28 -5.62
CA ILE A 127 -3.25 11.58 -4.34
C ILE A 127 -2.86 12.50 -3.20
N ALA A 128 -1.78 13.26 -3.34
CA ALA A 128 -1.34 14.21 -2.32
C ALA A 128 -2.39 15.30 -2.04
N ALA A 129 -3.05 15.81 -3.08
CA ALA A 129 -4.10 16.82 -2.94
C ALA A 129 -5.39 16.29 -2.28
N ALA A 130 -5.63 14.99 -2.36
CA ALA A 130 -6.83 14.33 -1.82
C ALA A 130 -6.67 13.84 -0.36
N ASN A 131 -5.46 13.85 0.18
CA ASN A 131 -5.15 13.30 1.49
C ASN A 131 -4.59 14.34 2.46
N VAL A 132 -4.58 14.03 3.75
CA VAL A 132 -3.94 14.88 4.76
C VAL A 132 -2.42 14.83 4.59
N LYS A 133 -1.78 15.98 4.84
CA LYS A 133 -0.35 16.17 4.57
C LYS A 133 0.53 15.13 5.28
N GLU A 134 0.24 14.85 6.53
CA GLU A 134 1.00 13.92 7.37
C GLU A 134 0.97 12.48 6.82
N SER A 135 -0.16 12.04 6.29
CA SER A 135 -0.27 10.70 5.69
C SER A 135 0.45 10.60 4.33
N VAL A 136 0.50 11.72 3.59
CA VAL A 136 1.27 11.80 2.33
C VAL A 136 2.76 11.79 2.63
N GLU A 137 3.21 12.55 3.63
CA GLU A 137 4.61 12.56 4.08
C GLU A 137 5.08 11.17 4.53
N ALA A 138 4.24 10.44 5.28
CA ALA A 138 4.51 9.07 5.72
C ALA A 138 4.65 8.07 4.56
N ALA A 139 3.94 8.29 3.45
CA ALA A 139 3.99 7.46 2.25
C ALA A 139 5.04 7.92 1.21
N THR A 140 5.84 8.96 1.55
CA THR A 140 6.83 9.58 0.65
C THR A 140 8.25 9.29 1.12
N LEU A 141 9.13 8.91 0.20
CA LEU A 141 10.55 8.73 0.45
C LEU A 141 11.36 9.45 -0.64
N ASN A 142 12.29 10.34 -0.26
CA ASN A 142 13.12 11.13 -1.18
C ASN A 142 12.27 11.84 -2.28
N ASP A 143 11.23 12.55 -1.84
CA ASP A 143 10.29 13.29 -2.68
C ASP A 143 9.45 12.43 -3.65
N THR A 144 9.47 11.13 -3.50
CA THR A 144 8.68 10.19 -4.32
C THR A 144 7.62 9.50 -3.47
N LEU A 145 6.36 9.54 -3.91
CA LEU A 145 5.25 8.85 -3.25
C LEU A 145 5.25 7.38 -3.66
N TYR A 146 5.36 6.47 -2.68
CA TYR A 146 5.41 5.00 -2.89
C TYR A 146 4.18 4.26 -2.37
N GLY A 147 3.25 4.96 -1.75
CA GLY A 147 2.03 4.34 -1.22
C GLY A 147 0.82 5.25 -1.33
N TYR A 148 -0.34 4.65 -1.43
CA TYR A 148 -1.62 5.34 -1.30
C TYR A 148 -1.94 5.45 0.19
N PRO A 149 -2.06 6.67 0.78
CA PRO A 149 -2.42 6.82 2.19
C PRO A 149 -3.76 6.15 2.48
N MET A 150 -3.78 5.18 3.39
CA MET A 150 -4.97 4.41 3.72
C MET A 150 -5.64 4.96 4.98
N THR A 151 -4.85 5.19 6.04
CA THR A 151 -5.30 5.79 7.30
C THR A 151 -4.24 6.75 7.84
N ALA A 152 -4.65 7.63 8.78
CA ALA A 152 -3.75 8.54 9.49
C ALA A 152 -4.06 8.50 11.01
N ASP A 153 -4.47 7.35 11.52
CA ASP A 153 -4.98 7.15 12.87
C ASP A 153 -4.02 6.43 13.82
N ASN A 154 -2.92 5.91 13.32
CA ASN A 154 -1.94 5.15 14.09
C ASN A 154 -0.83 6.07 14.63
N GLY A 155 -1.16 6.84 15.66
CA GLY A 155 -0.21 7.73 16.32
C GLY A 155 0.02 7.33 17.77
N TYR A 156 1.21 7.64 18.29
CA TYR A 156 1.49 7.48 19.71
C TYR A 156 0.84 8.58 20.51
N PHE A 157 0.20 8.23 21.61
CA PHE A 157 -0.34 9.19 22.54
C PHE A 157 -0.21 8.68 23.97
N MET A 158 -0.17 9.62 24.91
CA MET A 158 -0.04 9.34 26.33
C MET A 158 -1.30 9.75 27.06
N TYR A 159 -1.88 8.81 27.79
CA TYR A 159 -2.93 9.12 28.76
C TYR A 159 -2.29 9.61 30.07
N TYR A 160 -2.80 10.68 30.63
CA TYR A 160 -2.38 11.17 31.94
C TYR A 160 -3.57 11.59 32.80
N ASN A 161 -3.44 11.42 34.11
CA ASN A 161 -4.49 11.80 35.04
C ASN A 161 -4.35 13.29 35.39
N LYS A 162 -5.35 14.08 35.00
CA LYS A 162 -5.41 15.54 35.20
C LYS A 162 -5.53 15.97 36.69
N ASP A 163 -5.88 15.05 37.60
CA ASP A 163 -5.87 15.33 39.03
C ASP A 163 -4.44 15.49 39.59
N TYR A 164 -3.43 14.95 38.90
CA TYR A 164 -2.05 14.96 39.34
C TYR A 164 -1.14 15.76 38.41
N PHE A 165 -1.47 15.87 37.13
CA PHE A 165 -0.62 16.46 36.10
C PHE A 165 -1.33 17.57 35.33
N SER A 166 -0.66 18.68 35.14
CA SER A 166 -1.04 19.67 34.13
C SER A 166 -0.45 19.31 32.76
N GLU A 167 -0.90 19.99 31.70
CA GLU A 167 -0.34 19.85 30.34
C GLU A 167 1.17 20.17 30.26
N ASP A 168 1.66 21.07 31.11
CA ASP A 168 3.08 21.42 31.15
C ASP A 168 3.90 20.39 31.93
N ASP A 169 3.30 19.66 32.84
CA ASP A 169 4.00 18.64 33.63
C ASP A 169 4.34 17.42 32.75
N VAL A 170 3.45 17.09 31.81
CA VAL A 170 3.59 15.89 30.95
C VAL A 170 4.53 16.09 29.74
N LYS A 171 5.06 17.29 29.58
CA LYS A 171 6.09 17.57 28.55
C LYS A 171 7.50 17.11 28.96
N SER A 172 7.68 16.68 30.22
CA SER A 172 8.96 16.21 30.73
C SER A 172 8.79 14.93 31.55
N LEU A 173 9.49 13.88 31.15
CA LEU A 173 9.49 12.61 31.87
C LEU A 173 9.98 12.77 33.31
N ASP A 174 11.06 13.53 33.54
CA ASP A 174 11.61 13.77 34.88
C ASP A 174 10.58 14.46 35.80
N LYS A 175 9.83 15.41 35.25
CA LYS A 175 8.78 16.11 35.98
C LYS A 175 7.62 15.17 36.30
N MET A 176 7.22 14.33 35.36
CA MET A 176 6.20 13.30 35.58
C MET A 176 6.62 12.30 36.67
N LEU A 177 7.85 11.81 36.61
CA LEU A 177 8.37 10.90 37.63
C LEU A 177 8.40 11.52 39.01
N SER A 178 8.83 12.79 39.13
CA SER A 178 8.88 13.53 40.39
C SER A 178 7.48 13.74 40.99
N ILE A 179 6.51 14.14 40.19
CA ILE A 179 5.11 14.34 40.62
C ILE A 179 4.46 13.01 41.00
N ALA A 180 4.68 11.96 40.22
CA ALA A 180 4.18 10.62 40.51
C ALA A 180 4.72 10.12 41.86
N ALA A 181 6.02 10.24 42.09
CA ALA A 181 6.67 9.85 43.36
C ALA A 181 6.10 10.64 44.54
N ALA A 182 5.95 11.95 44.41
CA ALA A 182 5.38 12.83 45.45
C ALA A 182 3.93 12.45 45.82
N ASN A 183 3.17 11.88 44.91
CA ASN A 183 1.79 11.45 45.09
C ASN A 183 1.65 9.94 45.31
N ASN A 184 2.73 9.23 45.54
CA ASN A 184 2.75 7.75 45.67
C ASN A 184 2.11 7.05 44.47
N LYS A 185 2.37 7.55 43.26
CA LYS A 185 1.91 7.02 41.97
C LYS A 185 3.10 6.52 41.15
N LYS A 186 2.81 5.83 40.05
CA LYS A 186 3.80 5.33 39.10
C LYS A 186 3.49 5.84 37.70
N VAL A 187 4.53 6.06 36.92
CA VAL A 187 4.45 6.19 35.46
C VAL A 187 4.68 4.80 34.88
N ALA A 188 3.75 4.30 34.07
CA ALA A 188 3.87 3.02 33.36
C ALA A 188 4.10 3.31 31.87
N MET A 189 5.06 2.60 31.30
CA MET A 189 5.35 2.66 29.85
C MET A 189 5.52 1.22 29.36
N GLU A 190 5.02 0.95 28.18
CA GLU A 190 5.24 -0.31 27.50
C GLU A 190 6.43 -0.16 26.55
N PHE A 191 7.39 -1.06 26.66
CA PHE A 191 8.58 -1.10 25.81
C PHE A 191 8.71 -2.43 25.05
N ASP A 192 7.79 -3.37 25.30
CA ASP A 192 7.82 -4.71 24.71
C ASP A 192 7.15 -4.78 23.34
N SER A 193 6.44 -3.74 22.95
CA SER A 193 5.79 -3.66 21.65
C SER A 193 6.85 -3.45 20.58
N GLY A 194 6.93 -4.33 19.59
CA GLY A 194 7.84 -4.21 18.45
C GLY A 194 7.55 -3.02 17.51
N TRP A 195 6.69 -2.11 17.94
CA TRP A 195 6.34 -0.87 17.25
C TRP A 195 7.25 0.33 17.63
N TYR A 196 8.23 0.14 18.51
CA TYR A 196 9.13 1.19 19.01
C TYR A 196 10.58 0.90 18.65
#